data_1afdaefa6ef8320c75735f18a9f8a821
#
_entry.id   1afdaefa6ef8320c75735f18a9f8a821
#
_cell.length_a   1.000
_cell.length_b   1.000
_cell.length_c   1.000
_cell.angle_alpha   90.00
_cell.angle_beta   90.00
_cell.angle_gamma   90.00
#
_symmetry.space_group_name_H-M   'P 1'
#
loop_
_entity.id
_entity.type
_entity.pdbx_description
1 polymer ?
#
loop_
_entity_poly.entity_id
_entity_poly.type
_entity_poly.pdbx_seq_one_letter_code
_entity_poly.pdbx_strand_id
1 'polypeptide(L)'
;MKHLIIILIGIMFVTQAAAEGGKVRVWNINKDLDSAYKVVYESLENNRFFVVFEPDIQANLSNFAERWGDDYNRNKLEGIRAMVFCNGWYANAVSNADPEMLALCPLHITLIQKDGATRVLFVRPTAVAEGSKAMSVAKDLEAGVAKALDEAVAELSH
;
A
#
# COMPACT_ATOMS: atom_id res chain seq x y z
N MET A 1 -44.74 -34.01 19.89
CA MET A 1 -43.71 -33.11 20.39
C MET A 1 -42.63 -32.99 19.32
N LYS A 2 -42.60 -31.87 18.58
CA LYS A 2 -41.63 -31.61 17.49
C LYS A 2 -40.49 -30.77 18.07
N HIS A 3 -39.31 -31.32 18.14
CA HIS A 3 -38.09 -30.57 18.57
C HIS A 3 -37.58 -29.73 17.40
N LEU A 4 -37.63 -28.41 17.55
CA LEU A 4 -37.08 -27.45 16.63
C LEU A 4 -35.57 -27.25 16.99
N ILE A 5 -34.68 -27.75 16.15
CA ILE A 5 -33.22 -27.53 16.30
C ILE A 5 -32.91 -26.22 15.61
N ILE A 6 -32.56 -25.19 16.37
CA ILE A 6 -32.07 -23.92 15.90
C ILE A 6 -30.53 -24.05 15.73
N ILE A 7 -30.09 -24.11 14.48
CA ILE A 7 -28.65 -24.06 14.17
C ILE A 7 -28.21 -22.59 14.15
N LEU A 8 -27.47 -22.17 15.17
CA LEU A 8 -26.80 -20.87 15.19
C LEU A 8 -25.55 -20.94 14.30
N ILE A 9 -25.62 -20.35 13.11
CA ILE A 9 -24.46 -20.14 12.25
C ILE A 9 -23.69 -18.94 12.81
N GLY A 10 -22.64 -19.19 13.55
CA GLY A 10 -21.70 -18.17 14.00
C GLY A 10 -20.87 -17.67 12.80
N ILE A 11 -21.09 -16.41 12.39
CA ILE A 11 -20.25 -15.73 11.42
C ILE A 11 -18.94 -15.40 12.13
N MET A 12 -17.90 -16.18 11.87
CA MET A 12 -16.53 -15.83 12.28
C MET A 12 -16.04 -14.66 11.41
N PHE A 13 -16.04 -13.47 11.97
CA PHE A 13 -15.25 -12.35 11.43
C PHE A 13 -13.76 -12.68 11.63
N VAL A 14 -13.10 -13.14 10.57
CA VAL A 14 -11.64 -13.22 10.55
C VAL A 14 -11.11 -11.79 10.41
N THR A 15 -10.84 -11.15 11.53
CA THR A 15 -10.02 -9.93 11.54
C THR A 15 -8.61 -10.32 11.16
N GLN A 16 -8.22 -10.00 9.94
CA GLN A 16 -6.85 -10.18 9.46
C GLN A 16 -5.98 -9.14 10.17
N ALA A 17 -5.37 -9.54 11.30
CA ALA A 17 -4.37 -8.71 11.96
C ALA A 17 -3.20 -8.53 10.98
N ALA A 18 -2.99 -7.29 10.53
CA ALA A 18 -1.75 -6.91 9.86
C ALA A 18 -0.59 -7.27 10.80
N ALA A 19 0.42 -7.96 10.29
CA ALA A 19 1.61 -8.27 11.07
C ALA A 19 2.30 -6.97 11.49
N GLU A 20 2.07 -6.53 12.73
CA GLU A 20 2.74 -5.40 13.35
C GLU A 20 4.20 -5.78 13.62
N GLY A 21 5.11 -5.43 12.72
CA GLY A 21 6.55 -5.65 12.90
C GLY A 21 7.36 -5.74 11.61
N GLY A 22 6.73 -5.87 10.45
CA GLY A 22 7.42 -5.89 9.16
C GLY A 22 7.87 -4.50 8.70
N LYS A 23 8.91 -4.43 7.86
CA LYS A 23 9.35 -3.19 7.21
C LYS A 23 8.38 -2.71 6.13
N VAL A 24 7.49 -3.58 5.67
CA VAL A 24 6.47 -3.32 4.64
C VAL A 24 5.10 -3.58 5.24
N ARG A 25 4.20 -2.60 5.12
CA ARG A 25 2.79 -2.76 5.40
C ARG A 25 2.06 -3.15 4.11
N VAL A 26 1.07 -4.03 4.21
CA VAL A 26 0.35 -4.59 3.06
C VAL A 26 -1.15 -4.47 3.28
N TRP A 27 -1.86 -3.97 2.27
CA TRP A 27 -3.33 -3.99 2.18
C TRP A 27 -3.75 -4.94 1.08
N ASN A 28 -4.78 -5.75 1.33
CA ASN A 28 -5.33 -6.68 0.35
C ASN A 28 -6.69 -6.13 -0.13
N ILE A 29 -6.87 -6.08 -1.43
CA ILE A 29 -8.04 -5.54 -2.12
C ILE A 29 -8.56 -6.62 -3.07
N ASN A 30 -9.79 -7.08 -2.86
CA ASN A 30 -10.41 -8.10 -3.71
C ASN A 30 -11.07 -7.45 -4.95
N LYS A 31 -10.26 -6.70 -5.68
CA LYS A 31 -10.59 -6.06 -6.98
C LYS A 31 -9.34 -6.12 -7.87
N ASP A 32 -9.57 -5.96 -9.17
CA ASP A 32 -8.49 -5.82 -10.15
C ASP A 32 -7.64 -4.55 -9.92
N LEU A 33 -6.48 -4.51 -10.59
CA LEU A 33 -5.51 -3.43 -10.40
C LEU A 33 -6.05 -2.06 -10.81
N ASP A 34 -6.78 -1.97 -11.92
CA ASP A 34 -7.24 -0.67 -12.41
C ASP A 34 -8.31 -0.07 -11.49
N SER A 35 -9.24 -0.89 -11.02
CA SER A 35 -10.26 -0.49 -10.04
C SER A 35 -9.61 -0.06 -8.72
N ALA A 36 -8.67 -0.86 -8.20
CA ALA A 36 -7.96 -0.54 -6.96
C ALA A 36 -7.11 0.73 -7.10
N TYR A 37 -6.41 0.86 -8.23
CA TYR A 37 -5.50 1.99 -8.50
C TYR A 37 -6.23 3.33 -8.45
N LYS A 38 -7.38 3.43 -9.11
CA LYS A 38 -8.18 4.65 -9.15
C LYS A 38 -8.58 5.12 -7.75
N VAL A 39 -9.15 4.22 -6.95
CA VAL A 39 -9.64 4.57 -5.60
C VAL A 39 -8.49 4.90 -4.66
N VAL A 40 -7.38 4.15 -4.74
CA VAL A 40 -6.17 4.44 -3.96
C VAL A 40 -5.59 5.81 -4.32
N TYR A 41 -5.54 6.16 -5.61
CA TYR A 41 -5.10 7.47 -6.08
C TYR A 41 -5.98 8.59 -5.48
N GLU A 42 -7.29 8.48 -5.65
CA GLU A 42 -8.25 9.48 -5.15
C GLU A 42 -8.15 9.62 -3.61
N SER A 43 -7.99 8.52 -2.89
CA SER A 43 -7.85 8.57 -1.44
C SER A 43 -6.54 9.22 -0.98
N LEU A 44 -5.41 8.99 -1.67
CA LEU A 44 -4.16 9.69 -1.39
C LEU A 44 -4.32 11.20 -1.59
N GLU A 45 -4.86 11.62 -2.73
CA GLU A 45 -5.09 13.05 -3.05
C GLU A 45 -6.01 13.71 -2.01
N ASN A 46 -7.11 13.07 -1.64
CA ASN A 46 -8.06 13.55 -0.63
C ASN A 46 -7.40 13.72 0.76
N ASN A 47 -6.41 12.90 1.07
CA ASN A 47 -5.61 12.99 2.30
C ASN A 47 -4.34 13.86 2.13
N ARG A 48 -4.25 14.65 1.04
CA ARG A 48 -3.14 15.58 0.72
C ARG A 48 -1.79 14.90 0.48
N PHE A 49 -1.79 13.66 0.06
CA PHE A 49 -0.62 12.97 -0.47
C PHE A 49 -0.66 13.05 -2.00
N PHE A 50 -0.09 14.12 -2.55
CA PHE A 50 -0.18 14.44 -3.98
C PHE A 50 0.70 13.52 -4.81
N VAL A 51 0.09 12.80 -5.76
CA VAL A 51 0.78 11.89 -6.67
C VAL A 51 1.50 12.71 -7.73
N VAL A 52 2.80 12.51 -7.84
CA VAL A 52 3.68 13.28 -8.75
C VAL A 52 4.24 12.45 -9.89
N PHE A 53 4.23 11.12 -9.78
CA PHE A 53 4.71 10.21 -10.81
C PHE A 53 4.07 8.82 -10.67
N GLU A 54 3.70 8.20 -11.80
CA GLU A 54 2.94 6.96 -11.87
C GLU A 54 3.62 5.94 -12.82
N PRO A 55 4.68 5.22 -12.38
CA PRO A 55 5.35 4.26 -13.24
C PRO A 55 4.53 2.98 -13.40
N ASP A 56 4.38 2.54 -14.65
CA ASP A 56 3.95 1.18 -15.00
C ASP A 56 5.18 0.27 -15.03
N ILE A 57 5.40 -0.40 -13.91
CA ILE A 57 6.56 -1.29 -13.72
C ILE A 57 6.40 -2.54 -14.59
N GLN A 58 5.19 -3.09 -14.70
CA GLN A 58 4.93 -4.28 -15.49
C GLN A 58 5.21 -4.04 -16.97
N ALA A 59 4.78 -2.90 -17.52
CA ALA A 59 5.07 -2.53 -18.91
C ALA A 59 6.59 -2.40 -19.15
N ASN A 60 7.31 -1.81 -18.21
CA ASN A 60 8.77 -1.72 -18.29
C ASN A 60 9.45 -3.10 -18.26
N LEU A 61 9.05 -3.97 -17.34
CA LEU A 61 9.63 -5.31 -17.20
C LEU A 61 9.32 -6.19 -18.42
N SER A 62 8.14 -6.06 -19.05
CA SER A 62 7.73 -6.84 -20.20
C SER A 62 8.65 -6.67 -21.43
N ASN A 63 9.31 -5.52 -21.56
CA ASN A 63 10.28 -5.26 -22.60
C ASN A 63 11.52 -6.19 -22.53
N PHE A 64 11.73 -6.84 -21.40
CA PHE A 64 12.86 -7.73 -21.15
C PHE A 64 12.46 -9.21 -21.08
N ALA A 65 11.17 -9.53 -21.28
CA ALA A 65 10.65 -10.89 -21.12
C ALA A 65 11.40 -11.94 -21.95
N GLU A 66 11.63 -11.66 -23.24
CA GLU A 66 12.37 -12.54 -24.13
C GLU A 66 13.81 -12.76 -23.65
N ARG A 67 14.48 -11.68 -23.22
CA ARG A 67 15.87 -11.73 -22.75
C ARG A 67 16.03 -12.53 -21.46
N TRP A 68 15.06 -12.45 -20.55
CA TRP A 68 15.14 -13.10 -19.25
C TRP A 68 14.53 -14.51 -19.24
N GLY A 69 13.73 -14.87 -20.25
CA GLY A 69 13.13 -16.21 -20.38
C GLY A 69 12.46 -16.66 -19.08
N ASP A 70 12.87 -17.80 -18.53
CA ASP A 70 12.28 -18.38 -17.30
C ASP A 70 12.49 -17.53 -16.05
N ASP A 71 13.38 -16.55 -16.08
CA ASP A 71 13.59 -15.62 -14.96
C ASP A 71 12.57 -14.47 -14.96
N TYR A 72 11.85 -14.26 -16.07
CA TYR A 72 10.82 -13.25 -16.15
C TYR A 72 9.58 -13.64 -15.36
N ASN A 73 9.12 -12.73 -14.51
CA ASN A 73 7.85 -12.79 -13.78
C ASN A 73 7.52 -14.17 -13.17
N ARG A 74 8.45 -14.76 -12.45
CA ARG A 74 8.29 -16.09 -11.81
C ARG A 74 7.10 -16.16 -10.86
N ASN A 75 6.70 -15.04 -10.29
CA ASN A 75 5.53 -14.95 -9.39
C ASN A 75 4.20 -14.86 -10.14
N LYS A 76 4.23 -14.77 -11.49
CA LYS A 76 3.06 -14.65 -12.36
C LYS A 76 2.15 -13.49 -11.95
N LEU A 77 2.76 -12.32 -11.69
CA LEU A 77 2.01 -11.10 -11.42
C LEU A 77 1.35 -10.62 -12.71
N GLU A 78 0.08 -10.26 -12.62
CA GLU A 78 -0.74 -9.80 -13.75
C GLU A 78 -0.54 -8.31 -14.02
N GLY A 79 -0.15 -7.55 -12.99
CA GLY A 79 0.14 -6.13 -13.07
C GLY A 79 1.03 -5.66 -11.93
N ILE A 80 1.87 -4.66 -12.21
CA ILE A 80 2.72 -3.98 -11.22
C ILE A 80 2.73 -2.50 -11.57
N ARG A 81 2.12 -1.67 -10.74
CA ARG A 81 2.13 -0.21 -10.89
C ARG A 81 2.55 0.44 -9.59
N ALA A 82 3.12 1.64 -9.67
CA ALA A 82 3.44 2.39 -8.47
C ALA A 82 2.87 3.81 -8.54
N MET A 83 2.68 4.42 -7.38
CA MET A 83 2.42 5.85 -7.21
C MET A 83 3.55 6.43 -6.37
N VAL A 84 4.21 7.44 -6.91
CA VAL A 84 5.18 8.26 -6.19
C VAL A 84 4.46 9.52 -5.78
N PHE A 85 4.47 9.85 -4.50
CA PHE A 85 3.68 10.96 -3.96
C PHE A 85 4.43 11.73 -2.87
N CYS A 86 3.97 12.94 -2.59
CA CYS A 86 4.57 13.81 -1.60
C CYS A 86 3.49 14.58 -0.82
N ASN A 87 3.85 14.93 0.43
CA ASN A 87 3.14 15.93 1.21
C ASN A 87 4.16 16.97 1.69
N GLY A 88 4.03 18.21 1.22
CA GLY A 88 5.00 19.26 1.48
C GLY A 88 5.18 19.62 2.95
N TRP A 89 4.11 19.48 3.77
CA TRP A 89 4.21 19.74 5.20
C TRP A 89 5.13 18.69 5.89
N TYR A 90 4.92 17.41 5.59
CA TYR A 90 5.76 16.33 6.12
C TYR A 90 7.20 16.43 5.62
N ALA A 91 7.41 16.75 4.34
CA ALA A 91 8.75 16.95 3.79
C ALA A 91 9.51 18.05 4.54
N ASN A 92 8.86 19.19 4.81
CA ASN A 92 9.43 20.26 5.62
C ASN A 92 9.70 19.83 7.07
N ALA A 93 8.76 19.12 7.71
CA ALA A 93 8.92 18.66 9.09
C ALA A 93 10.08 17.66 9.23
N VAL A 94 10.22 16.72 8.27
CA VAL A 94 11.33 15.77 8.20
C VAL A 94 12.66 16.52 8.04
N SER A 95 12.73 17.46 7.08
CA SER A 95 13.93 18.28 6.83
C SER A 95 14.39 19.05 8.07
N ASN A 96 13.43 19.58 8.84
CA ASN A 96 13.74 20.33 10.06
C ASN A 96 14.22 19.42 11.22
N ALA A 97 13.70 18.19 11.29
CA ALA A 97 14.05 17.25 12.35
C ALA A 97 15.37 16.53 12.09
N ASP A 98 15.56 16.06 10.85
CA ASP A 98 16.74 15.32 10.39
C ASP A 98 16.80 15.40 8.85
N PRO A 99 17.66 16.26 8.27
CA PRO A 99 17.75 16.45 6.82
C PRO A 99 18.12 15.18 6.03
N GLU A 100 18.85 14.23 6.63
CA GLU A 100 19.21 12.98 5.96
C GLU A 100 17.97 12.11 5.71
N MET A 101 16.93 12.25 6.53
CA MET A 101 15.66 11.55 6.34
C MET A 101 14.82 12.08 5.18
N LEU A 102 15.26 13.13 4.47
CA LEU A 102 14.69 13.49 3.16
C LEU A 102 14.87 12.37 2.12
N ALA A 103 15.73 11.38 2.38
CA ALA A 103 15.77 10.14 1.61
C ALA A 103 14.42 9.38 1.59
N LEU A 104 13.49 9.68 2.51
CA LEU A 104 12.10 9.21 2.49
C LEU A 104 11.20 9.98 1.51
N CYS A 105 11.66 11.09 0.95
CA CYS A 105 10.86 11.95 0.08
C CYS A 105 11.43 11.96 -1.36
N PRO A 106 10.58 11.65 -2.38
CA PRO A 106 9.17 11.33 -2.28
C PRO A 106 8.90 9.91 -1.77
N LEU A 107 7.73 9.71 -1.17
CA LEU A 107 7.22 8.39 -0.79
C LEU A 107 6.70 7.64 -2.02
N HIS A 108 6.57 6.34 -1.91
CA HIS A 108 5.87 5.54 -2.93
C HIS A 108 5.11 4.38 -2.32
N ILE A 109 4.07 3.95 -3.04
CA ILE A 109 3.41 2.67 -2.86
C ILE A 109 3.52 1.88 -4.16
N THR A 110 3.48 0.56 -4.05
CA THR A 110 3.42 -0.34 -5.21
C THR A 110 2.16 -1.19 -5.11
N LEU A 111 1.39 -1.23 -6.19
CA LEU A 111 0.25 -2.10 -6.35
C LEU A 111 0.67 -3.29 -7.21
N ILE A 112 0.41 -4.49 -6.74
CA ILE A 112 0.63 -5.73 -7.49
C ILE A 112 -0.67 -6.50 -7.60
N GLN A 113 -0.96 -7.04 -8.79
CA GLN A 113 -2.12 -7.91 -9.01
C GLN A 113 -1.67 -9.35 -9.20
N LYS A 114 -2.41 -10.26 -8.59
CA LYS A 114 -2.29 -11.70 -8.81
C LYS A 114 -3.64 -12.37 -8.55
N ASP A 115 -4.00 -13.32 -9.43
CA ASP A 115 -5.24 -14.09 -9.35
C ASP A 115 -6.48 -13.17 -9.22
N GLY A 116 -6.48 -12.04 -9.96
CA GLY A 116 -7.56 -11.04 -10.00
C GLY A 116 -7.68 -10.16 -8.76
N ALA A 117 -6.82 -10.30 -7.76
CA ALA A 117 -6.81 -9.49 -6.54
C ALA A 117 -5.55 -8.62 -6.46
N THR A 118 -5.70 -7.44 -5.87
CA THR A 118 -4.64 -6.44 -5.75
C THR A 118 -4.11 -6.36 -4.32
N ARG A 119 -2.80 -6.17 -4.20
CA ARG A 119 -2.13 -5.85 -2.93
C ARG A 119 -1.42 -4.52 -3.06
N VAL A 120 -1.61 -3.64 -2.06
CA VAL A 120 -0.88 -2.38 -1.95
C VAL A 120 0.26 -2.58 -0.95
N LEU A 121 1.47 -2.27 -1.37
CA LEU A 121 2.70 -2.43 -0.60
C LEU A 121 3.26 -1.06 -0.25
N PHE A 122 3.56 -0.83 1.02
CA PHE A 122 4.13 0.42 1.51
C PHE A 122 5.31 0.16 2.45
N VAL A 123 6.47 0.69 2.11
CA VAL A 123 7.63 0.66 3.01
C VAL A 123 7.36 1.63 4.16
N ARG A 124 7.44 1.13 5.38
CA ARG A 124 7.12 1.92 6.56
C ARG A 124 8.19 2.98 6.82
N PRO A 125 7.84 4.27 6.82
CA PRO A 125 8.76 5.35 7.18
C PRO A 125 9.42 5.14 8.54
N THR A 126 8.69 4.59 9.52
CA THR A 126 9.23 4.30 10.86
C THR A 126 10.35 3.26 10.85
N ALA A 127 10.31 2.30 9.91
CA ALA A 127 11.35 1.28 9.78
C ALA A 127 12.68 1.84 9.19
N VAL A 128 12.58 2.97 8.46
CA VAL A 128 13.76 3.66 7.91
C VAL A 128 14.29 4.70 8.90
N ALA A 129 13.39 5.38 9.62
CA ALA A 129 13.74 6.44 10.57
C ALA A 129 14.19 5.92 11.95
N GLU A 130 14.49 4.62 12.10
CA GLU A 130 14.96 4.04 13.35
C GLU A 130 16.26 4.73 13.80
N GLY A 131 16.25 5.26 15.04
CA GLY A 131 17.37 6.02 15.59
C GLY A 131 17.47 7.49 15.14
N SER A 132 16.65 7.94 14.19
CA SER A 132 16.62 9.31 13.69
C SER A 132 15.82 10.24 14.61
N LYS A 133 16.16 11.53 14.61
CA LYS A 133 15.37 12.60 15.25
C LYS A 133 14.03 12.82 14.54
N ALA A 134 13.89 12.38 13.28
CA ALA A 134 12.64 12.45 12.51
C ALA A 134 11.65 11.32 12.85
N MET A 135 11.96 10.42 13.78
CA MET A 135 11.08 9.28 14.12
C MET A 135 9.65 9.69 14.47
N SER A 136 9.45 10.79 15.20
CA SER A 136 8.10 11.27 15.52
C SER A 136 7.33 11.67 14.27
N VAL A 137 7.98 12.40 13.37
CA VAL A 137 7.40 12.81 12.08
C VAL A 137 7.12 11.59 11.19
N ALA A 138 8.03 10.61 11.19
CA ALA A 138 7.85 9.36 10.45
C ALA A 138 6.62 8.57 10.92
N LYS A 139 6.33 8.56 12.23
CA LYS A 139 5.11 7.94 12.78
C LYS A 139 3.84 8.63 12.30
N ASP A 140 3.81 9.95 12.35
CA ASP A 140 2.65 10.73 11.91
C ASP A 140 2.43 10.59 10.40
N LEU A 141 3.51 10.61 9.62
CA LEU A 141 3.51 10.39 8.18
C LEU A 141 2.98 8.99 7.83
N GLU A 142 3.51 7.94 8.48
CA GLU A 142 3.07 6.56 8.29
C GLU A 142 1.58 6.39 8.64
N ALA A 143 1.12 7.00 9.74
CA ALA A 143 -0.27 6.96 10.14
C ALA A 143 -1.18 7.68 9.13
N GLY A 144 -0.74 8.81 8.58
CA GLY A 144 -1.48 9.55 7.55
C GLY A 144 -1.67 8.76 6.27
N VAL A 145 -0.59 8.13 5.76
CA VAL A 145 -0.68 7.26 4.57
C VAL A 145 -1.54 6.03 4.86
N ALA A 146 -1.36 5.42 6.04
CA ALA A 146 -2.16 4.27 6.45
C ALA A 146 -3.65 4.59 6.48
N LYS A 147 -4.04 5.75 7.02
CA LYS A 147 -5.43 6.23 7.03
C LYS A 147 -5.99 6.32 5.60
N ALA A 148 -5.26 6.93 4.67
CA ALA A 148 -5.70 7.03 3.28
C ALA A 148 -5.91 5.64 2.65
N LEU A 149 -5.00 4.69 2.88
CA LEU A 149 -5.12 3.35 2.32
C LEU A 149 -6.23 2.54 3.00
N ASP A 150 -6.45 2.70 4.30
CA ASP A 150 -7.56 2.07 5.01
C ASP A 150 -8.92 2.57 4.48
N GLU A 151 -9.05 3.88 4.18
CA GLU A 151 -10.23 4.48 3.54
C GLU A 151 -10.47 3.91 2.14
N ALA A 152 -9.42 3.80 1.31
CA ALA A 152 -9.54 3.19 -0.02
C ALA A 152 -9.99 1.73 0.03
N VAL A 153 -9.46 0.93 0.96
CA VAL A 153 -9.89 -0.46 1.17
C VAL A 153 -11.34 -0.54 1.62
N ALA A 154 -11.77 0.35 2.52
CA ALA A 154 -13.15 0.40 2.97
C ALA A 154 -14.13 0.70 1.82
N GLU A 155 -13.81 1.66 0.95
CA GLU A 155 -14.60 2.00 -0.23
C GLU A 155 -14.70 0.84 -1.22
N LEU A 156 -13.62 0.12 -1.47
CA LEU A 156 -13.57 -1.02 -2.40
C LEU A 156 -14.22 -2.30 -1.85
N SER A 157 -14.58 -2.32 -0.58
CA SER A 157 -15.21 -3.48 0.07
C SER A 157 -16.72 -3.50 -0.09
N HIS A 158 -17.31 -2.47 -0.67
CA HIS A 158 -18.73 -2.31 -0.99
C HIS A 158 -18.95 -2.49 -2.50
#